data_f9c5ca44555de8779af585d9dc5431a4
#
_entry.id   f9c5ca44555de8779af585d9dc5431a4
#
_cell.length_a   1.000
_cell.length_b   1.000
_cell.length_c   1.000
_cell.angle_alpha   90.00
_cell.angle_beta   90.00
_cell.angle_gamma   90.00
#
_symmetry.space_group_name_H-M   'P 1'
#
loop_
_entity.id
_entity.type
_entity.pdbx_description
1 polymer ?
#
loop_
_entity_poly.entity_id
_entity_poly.type
_entity_poly.pdbx_seq_one_letter_code
_entity_poly.pdbx_strand_id
1 'polypeptide(L)'
;MKRLFPHPGLTWLLIVMWMLVLNELSVGGFLLGVIFGTLVPLFTAPFWPERPSVRYGWPLIAYVLLVIGDIIVANFQVARLILFRRNCDLRPCWLTIPLDLQSAEAITVLAGTISLTPGTVSTDISTDGRHLLVHALDTGDAGAEVARIKSRYERRLLEIFR
;
A
#
# COMPACT_ATOMS: atom_id res chain seq x y z
N MET A 1 24.09 -13.81 -13.41
CA MET A 1 23.20 -12.66 -13.64
C MET A 1 22.38 -12.25 -12.41
N LYS A 2 21.96 -13.18 -11.50
CA LYS A 2 21.21 -12.83 -10.25
C LYS A 2 22.00 -11.98 -9.23
N ARG A 3 23.33 -11.89 -9.32
CA ARG A 3 24.16 -11.07 -8.41
C ARG A 3 24.25 -9.59 -8.81
N LEU A 4 24.07 -9.24 -10.08
CA LEU A 4 24.12 -7.85 -10.56
C LEU A 4 22.77 -7.13 -10.48
N PHE A 5 21.66 -7.85 -10.55
CA PHE A 5 20.30 -7.30 -10.44
C PHE A 5 19.55 -8.05 -9.33
N PRO A 6 19.79 -7.69 -8.07
CA PRO A 6 19.12 -8.34 -6.95
C PRO A 6 17.60 -8.11 -6.98
N HIS A 7 17.15 -6.95 -7.47
CA HIS A 7 15.74 -6.56 -7.55
C HIS A 7 15.43 -5.89 -8.89
N PRO A 8 15.20 -6.65 -9.98
CA PRO A 8 14.99 -6.07 -11.30
C PRO A 8 13.77 -5.14 -11.36
N GLY A 9 12.70 -5.44 -10.63
CA GLY A 9 11.52 -4.57 -10.53
C GLY A 9 11.84 -3.23 -9.88
N LEU A 10 12.64 -3.22 -8.81
CA LEU A 10 13.09 -2.00 -8.15
C LEU A 10 14.02 -1.18 -9.04
N THR A 11 14.93 -1.84 -9.77
CA THR A 11 15.81 -1.19 -10.73
C THR A 11 15.00 -0.44 -11.80
N TRP A 12 14.02 -1.09 -12.41
CA TRP A 12 13.13 -0.46 -13.38
C TRP A 12 12.33 0.70 -12.78
N LEU A 13 11.77 0.51 -11.60
CA LEU A 13 11.03 1.56 -10.90
C LEU A 13 11.90 2.79 -10.66
N LEU A 14 13.13 2.60 -10.19
CA LEU A 14 14.07 3.70 -9.92
C LEU A 14 14.48 4.42 -11.19
N ILE A 15 14.71 3.71 -12.31
CA ILE A 15 15.02 4.34 -13.60
C ILE A 15 13.85 5.21 -14.04
N VAL A 16 12.64 4.69 -14.00
CA VAL A 16 11.42 5.44 -14.39
C VAL A 16 11.23 6.65 -13.47
N MET A 17 11.34 6.46 -12.16
CA MET A 17 11.24 7.56 -11.20
C MET A 17 12.29 8.64 -11.43
N TRP A 18 13.55 8.25 -11.73
CA TRP A 18 14.62 9.18 -12.06
C TRP A 18 14.29 10.03 -13.29
N MET A 19 13.80 9.38 -14.36
CA MET A 19 13.40 10.09 -15.57
C MET A 19 12.23 11.04 -15.34
N LEU A 20 11.27 10.66 -14.52
CA LEU A 20 10.14 11.53 -14.14
C LEU A 20 10.60 12.73 -13.31
N VAL A 21 11.54 12.55 -12.39
CA VAL A 21 12.07 13.64 -11.55
C VAL A 21 12.85 14.64 -12.39
N LEU A 22 13.65 14.17 -13.37
CA LEU A 22 14.37 15.05 -14.27
C LEU A 22 13.44 15.84 -15.22
N ASN A 23 12.26 15.30 -15.48
CA ASN A 23 11.27 15.88 -16.42
C ASN A 23 11.86 16.18 -17.81
N GLU A 24 12.94 15.48 -18.19
CA GLU A 24 13.62 15.60 -19.47
C GLU A 24 13.99 14.21 -19.99
N LEU A 25 13.73 13.96 -21.28
CA LEU A 25 14.14 12.74 -21.96
C LEU A 25 15.53 12.98 -22.60
N SER A 26 16.58 12.87 -21.81
CA SER A 26 17.96 12.97 -22.28
C SER A 26 18.71 11.65 -22.15
N VAL A 27 19.63 11.38 -23.07
CA VAL A 27 20.50 10.19 -23.01
C VAL A 27 21.35 10.18 -21.74
N GLY A 28 21.85 11.34 -21.32
CA GLY A 28 22.62 11.48 -20.08
C GLY A 28 21.77 11.19 -18.84
N GLY A 29 20.54 11.70 -18.79
CA GLY A 29 19.57 11.41 -17.72
C GLY A 29 19.24 9.93 -17.64
N PHE A 30 19.01 9.27 -18.77
CA PHE A 30 18.76 7.82 -18.81
C PHE A 30 19.96 7.01 -18.30
N LEU A 31 21.18 7.34 -18.72
CA LEU A 31 22.40 6.67 -18.24
C LEU A 31 22.58 6.83 -16.72
N LEU A 32 22.36 8.03 -16.19
CA LEU A 32 22.37 8.25 -14.73
C LEU A 32 21.26 7.47 -14.04
N GLY A 33 20.07 7.41 -14.60
CA GLY A 33 18.96 6.59 -14.10
C GLY A 33 19.32 5.11 -14.01
N VAL A 34 20.00 4.57 -15.05
CA VAL A 34 20.48 3.17 -15.05
C VAL A 34 21.55 2.97 -13.98
N ILE A 35 22.49 3.91 -13.83
CA ILE A 35 23.54 3.83 -12.81
C ILE A 35 22.90 3.80 -11.40
N PHE A 36 22.08 4.78 -11.05
CA PHE A 36 21.45 4.83 -9.74
C PHE A 36 20.44 3.70 -9.54
N GLY A 37 19.63 3.38 -10.55
CA GLY A 37 18.68 2.27 -10.52
C GLY A 37 19.34 0.89 -10.32
N THR A 38 20.65 0.78 -10.62
CA THR A 38 21.41 -0.45 -10.39
C THR A 38 22.19 -0.39 -9.07
N LEU A 39 22.87 0.71 -8.77
CA LEU A 39 23.71 0.84 -7.59
C LEU A 39 22.90 0.83 -6.29
N VAL A 40 21.75 1.52 -6.26
CA VAL A 40 20.91 1.59 -5.05
C VAL A 40 20.41 0.20 -4.64
N PRO A 41 19.77 -0.60 -5.51
CA PRO A 41 19.36 -1.96 -5.14
C PRO A 41 20.51 -2.88 -4.76
N LEU A 42 21.68 -2.73 -5.38
CA LEU A 42 22.87 -3.50 -5.01
C LEU A 42 23.34 -3.18 -3.59
N PHE A 43 23.38 -1.88 -3.25
CA PHE A 43 23.84 -1.42 -1.93
C PHE A 43 22.83 -1.76 -0.82
N THR A 44 21.53 -1.69 -1.13
CA THR A 44 20.46 -1.94 -0.16
C THR A 44 20.08 -3.42 -0.04
N ALA A 45 20.52 -4.29 -0.96
CA ALA A 45 20.19 -5.72 -0.94
C ALA A 45 20.47 -6.44 0.39
N PRO A 46 21.56 -6.15 1.15
CA PRO A 46 21.82 -6.79 2.44
C PRO A 46 20.81 -6.43 3.53
N PHE A 47 20.11 -5.30 3.40
CA PHE A 47 19.10 -4.85 4.37
C PHE A 47 17.72 -5.46 4.14
N TRP A 48 17.54 -6.21 3.06
CA TRP A 48 16.30 -6.91 2.71
C TRP A 48 16.54 -8.43 2.60
N PRO A 49 16.74 -9.12 3.74
CA PRO A 49 17.05 -10.54 3.74
C PRO A 49 15.88 -11.41 3.26
N GLU A 50 14.66 -11.01 3.55
CA GLU A 50 13.45 -11.73 3.16
C GLU A 50 12.79 -11.05 1.95
N ARG A 51 12.58 -11.83 0.90
CA ARG A 51 11.92 -11.37 -0.32
C ARG A 51 10.55 -12.00 -0.39
N PRO A 52 9.46 -11.24 -0.18
CA PRO A 52 8.15 -11.81 -0.40
C PRO A 52 8.01 -12.22 -1.86
N SER A 53 7.48 -13.39 -2.08
CA SER A 53 7.14 -13.83 -3.43
C SER A 53 5.87 -13.12 -3.87
N VAL A 54 6.01 -12.03 -4.62
CA VAL A 54 4.88 -11.31 -5.20
C VAL A 54 4.41 -11.99 -6.48
N ARG A 55 3.16 -12.32 -6.54
CA ARG A 55 2.50 -12.86 -7.73
C ARG A 55 2.10 -11.72 -8.67
N TYR A 56 3.00 -11.41 -9.62
CA TYR A 56 2.69 -10.45 -10.67
C TYR A 56 1.66 -11.06 -11.65
N GLY A 57 0.63 -10.28 -11.99
CA GLY A 57 -0.37 -10.70 -12.96
C GLY A 57 -1.76 -10.17 -12.64
N TRP A 58 -2.78 -10.87 -13.13
CA TRP A 58 -4.17 -10.45 -12.98
C TRP A 58 -4.62 -10.16 -11.54
N PRO A 59 -4.23 -10.94 -10.49
CA PRO A 59 -4.62 -10.62 -9.12
C PRO A 59 -4.15 -9.25 -8.64
N LEU A 60 -2.91 -8.87 -8.98
CA LEU A 60 -2.35 -7.56 -8.64
C LEU A 60 -3.10 -6.42 -9.37
N ILE A 61 -3.36 -6.58 -10.66
CA ILE A 61 -4.11 -5.60 -11.46
C ILE A 61 -5.53 -5.44 -10.91
N ALA A 62 -6.20 -6.55 -10.63
CA ALA A 62 -7.55 -6.54 -10.07
C ALA A 62 -7.59 -5.86 -8.69
N TYR A 63 -6.56 -6.06 -7.85
CA TYR A 63 -6.43 -5.39 -6.57
C TYR A 63 -6.27 -3.87 -6.74
N VAL A 64 -5.38 -3.43 -7.61
CA VAL A 64 -5.16 -2.00 -7.89
C VAL A 64 -6.44 -1.33 -8.41
N LEU A 65 -7.14 -1.96 -9.36
CA LEU A 65 -8.40 -1.42 -9.90
C LEU A 65 -9.48 -1.34 -8.82
N LEU A 66 -9.57 -2.36 -7.95
CA LEU A 66 -10.48 -2.34 -6.81
C LEU A 66 -10.18 -1.17 -5.87
N VAL A 67 -8.91 -0.98 -5.48
CA VAL A 67 -8.50 0.11 -4.59
C VAL A 67 -8.79 1.48 -5.21
N ILE A 68 -8.49 1.68 -6.50
CA ILE A 68 -8.83 2.92 -7.21
C ILE A 68 -10.34 3.17 -7.18
N GLY A 69 -11.16 2.16 -7.46
CA GLY A 69 -12.61 2.27 -7.39
C GLY A 69 -13.09 2.64 -5.99
N ASP A 70 -12.53 2.03 -4.96
CA ASP A 70 -12.88 2.32 -3.57
C ASP A 70 -12.47 3.73 -3.15
N ILE A 71 -11.29 4.20 -3.58
CA ILE A 71 -10.84 5.59 -3.36
C ILE A 71 -11.85 6.57 -3.96
N ILE A 72 -12.29 6.35 -5.21
CA ILE A 72 -13.25 7.23 -5.88
C ILE A 72 -14.56 7.27 -5.09
N VAL A 73 -15.13 6.11 -4.76
CA VAL A 73 -16.39 6.01 -4.00
C VAL A 73 -16.26 6.66 -2.62
N ALA A 74 -15.17 6.38 -1.90
CA ALA A 74 -14.94 6.92 -0.56
C ALA A 74 -14.75 8.44 -0.58
N ASN A 75 -14.12 9.03 -1.61
CA ASN A 75 -14.02 10.47 -1.77
C ASN A 75 -15.39 11.14 -1.86
N PHE A 76 -16.32 10.56 -2.64
CA PHE A 76 -17.69 11.07 -2.71
C PHE A 76 -18.44 10.93 -1.38
N GLN A 77 -18.26 9.80 -0.69
CA GLN A 77 -18.89 9.57 0.62
C GLN A 77 -18.39 10.56 1.66
N VAL A 78 -17.07 10.76 1.76
CA VAL A 78 -16.48 11.71 2.73
C VAL A 78 -16.80 13.16 2.36
N ALA A 79 -16.78 13.52 1.07
CA ALA A 79 -17.22 14.84 0.64
C ALA A 79 -18.68 15.12 1.06
N ARG A 80 -19.59 14.16 0.83
CA ARG A 80 -20.99 14.27 1.28
C ARG A 80 -21.09 14.36 2.81
N LEU A 81 -20.28 13.59 3.53
CA LEU A 81 -20.26 13.62 4.99
C LEU A 81 -19.83 14.99 5.52
N ILE A 82 -18.75 15.56 4.97
CA ILE A 82 -18.24 16.89 5.37
C ILE A 82 -19.23 18.02 5.02
N LEU A 83 -19.89 17.94 3.85
CA LEU A 83 -20.79 18.99 3.39
C LEU A 83 -22.14 19.00 4.11
N PHE A 84 -22.64 17.84 4.50
CA PHE A 84 -24.04 17.70 4.95
C PHE A 84 -24.18 17.17 6.38
N ARG A 85 -23.12 16.70 7.03
CA ARG A 85 -23.19 16.15 8.38
C ARG A 85 -22.48 17.06 9.38
N ARG A 86 -23.08 17.21 10.56
CA ARG A 86 -22.49 18.02 11.64
C ARG A 86 -21.39 17.23 12.32
N ASN A 87 -20.33 17.90 12.78
CA ASN A 87 -19.23 17.25 13.49
C ASN A 87 -19.67 16.46 14.74
N CYS A 88 -20.73 16.90 15.41
CA CYS A 88 -21.27 16.22 16.58
C CYS A 88 -21.96 14.88 16.26
N ASP A 89 -22.31 14.64 14.99
CA ASP A 89 -22.96 13.39 14.56
C ASP A 89 -21.97 12.34 14.07
N LEU A 90 -20.67 12.68 13.99
CA LEU A 90 -19.62 11.75 13.65
C LEU A 90 -19.32 10.78 14.79
N ARG A 91 -19.03 9.54 14.46
CA ARG A 91 -18.68 8.48 15.40
C ARG A 91 -17.28 7.94 15.13
N PRO A 92 -16.23 8.73 15.46
CA PRO A 92 -14.87 8.27 15.29
C PRO A 92 -14.59 7.11 16.25
N CYS A 93 -13.89 6.10 15.74
CA CYS A 93 -13.51 4.97 16.59
C CYS A 93 -12.16 4.40 16.17
N TRP A 94 -11.55 3.70 17.13
CA TRP A 94 -10.34 2.93 16.90
C TRP A 94 -10.72 1.48 16.60
N LEU A 95 -10.15 0.95 15.52
CA LEU A 95 -10.32 -0.42 15.08
C LEU A 95 -9.01 -1.17 15.28
N THR A 96 -9.05 -2.31 15.91
CA THR A 96 -7.93 -3.24 15.97
C THR A 96 -8.21 -4.36 14.98
N ILE A 97 -7.43 -4.43 13.91
CA ILE A 97 -7.59 -5.42 12.84
C ILE A 97 -6.60 -6.55 13.08
N PRO A 98 -7.06 -7.78 13.40
CA PRO A 98 -6.17 -8.93 13.47
C PRO A 98 -5.69 -9.30 12.07
N LEU A 99 -4.36 -9.43 11.91
CA LEU A 99 -3.70 -9.68 10.63
C LEU A 99 -3.47 -11.18 10.41
N ASP A 100 -3.83 -11.67 9.23
CA ASP A 100 -3.45 -12.98 8.73
C ASP A 100 -2.22 -12.89 7.82
N LEU A 101 -1.87 -11.67 7.35
CA LEU A 101 -0.66 -11.37 6.60
C LEU A 101 0.57 -11.49 7.49
N GLN A 102 1.66 -12.05 6.95
CA GLN A 102 2.91 -12.26 7.68
C GLN A 102 4.06 -11.41 7.15
N SER A 103 4.06 -11.07 5.85
CA SER A 103 5.13 -10.27 5.27
C SER A 103 4.94 -8.78 5.57
N ALA A 104 6.02 -8.10 5.96
CA ALA A 104 6.01 -6.66 6.24
C ALA A 104 5.52 -5.83 5.04
N GLU A 105 5.85 -6.26 3.82
CA GLU A 105 5.43 -5.61 2.58
C GLU A 105 3.92 -5.71 2.35
N ALA A 106 3.34 -6.89 2.58
CA ALA A 106 1.89 -7.09 2.44
C ALA A 106 1.13 -6.27 3.49
N ILE A 107 1.62 -6.22 4.73
CA ILE A 107 1.05 -5.41 5.80
C ILE A 107 1.16 -3.91 5.45
N THR A 108 2.30 -3.48 4.90
CA THR A 108 2.50 -2.10 4.45
C THR A 108 1.53 -1.73 3.33
N VAL A 109 1.31 -2.62 2.36
CA VAL A 109 0.34 -2.40 1.27
C VAL A 109 -1.08 -2.33 1.83
N LEU A 110 -1.45 -3.19 2.78
CA LEU A 110 -2.75 -3.14 3.45
C LEU A 110 -2.94 -1.81 4.20
N ALA A 111 -1.97 -1.44 5.03
CA ALA A 111 -1.98 -0.19 5.79
C ALA A 111 -2.07 1.04 4.89
N GLY A 112 -1.30 1.06 3.80
CA GLY A 112 -1.38 2.09 2.76
C GLY A 112 -2.75 2.14 2.09
N THR A 113 -3.33 1.00 1.73
CA THR A 113 -4.68 0.91 1.13
C THR A 113 -5.75 1.50 2.04
N ILE A 114 -5.71 1.16 3.33
CA ILE A 114 -6.64 1.70 4.33
C ILE A 114 -6.48 3.21 4.45
N SER A 115 -5.25 3.72 4.48
CA SER A 115 -4.97 5.16 4.60
C SER A 115 -5.28 5.95 3.32
N LEU A 116 -5.20 5.33 2.15
CA LEU A 116 -5.60 5.92 0.87
C LEU A 116 -7.13 6.01 0.73
N THR A 117 -7.88 5.20 1.48
CA THR A 117 -9.34 5.25 1.49
C THR A 117 -9.79 6.38 2.44
N PRO A 118 -10.38 7.48 1.94
CA PRO A 118 -10.81 8.60 2.78
C PRO A 118 -11.75 8.16 3.91
N GLY A 119 -11.49 8.69 5.11
CA GLY A 119 -12.25 8.36 6.32
C GLY A 119 -11.61 7.29 7.20
N THR A 120 -10.51 6.68 6.77
CA THR A 120 -9.72 5.76 7.59
C THR A 120 -8.24 6.07 7.50
N VAL A 121 -7.50 5.81 8.58
CA VAL A 121 -6.04 5.93 8.61
C VAL A 121 -5.45 4.82 9.46
N SER A 122 -4.49 4.09 8.93
CA SER A 122 -3.67 3.16 9.69
C SER A 122 -2.61 3.93 10.47
N THR A 123 -2.49 3.66 11.77
CA THR A 123 -1.65 4.47 12.67
C THR A 123 -0.49 3.70 13.24
N ASP A 124 -0.68 2.43 13.59
CA ASP A 124 0.35 1.65 14.25
C ASP A 124 0.18 0.15 14.00
N ILE A 125 1.26 -0.60 14.17
CA ILE A 125 1.29 -2.06 14.12
C ILE A 125 1.76 -2.56 15.48
N SER A 126 1.08 -3.57 16.02
CA SER A 126 1.48 -4.19 17.28
C SER A 126 2.91 -4.75 17.21
N THR A 127 3.60 -4.79 18.32
CA THR A 127 5.00 -5.26 18.41
C THR A 127 5.19 -6.70 17.95
N ASP A 128 4.13 -7.51 18.02
CA ASP A 128 4.10 -8.89 17.52
C ASP A 128 3.75 -8.99 16.01
N GLY A 129 3.46 -7.86 15.34
CA GLY A 129 3.08 -7.80 13.94
C GLY A 129 1.71 -8.39 13.60
N ARG A 130 0.89 -8.72 14.61
CA ARG A 130 -0.38 -9.45 14.42
C ARG A 130 -1.61 -8.57 14.38
N HIS A 131 -1.49 -7.30 14.72
CA HIS A 131 -2.61 -6.38 14.78
C HIS A 131 -2.24 -5.04 14.14
N LEU A 132 -3.15 -4.50 13.37
CA LEU A 132 -3.06 -3.16 12.79
C LEU A 132 -4.06 -2.25 13.48
N LEU A 133 -3.60 -1.12 14.02
CA LEU A 133 -4.44 -0.10 14.62
C LEU A 133 -4.86 0.91 13.55
N VAL A 134 -6.16 1.09 13.40
CA VAL A 134 -6.77 1.97 12.41
C VAL A 134 -7.72 2.94 13.10
N HIS A 135 -7.63 4.21 12.75
CA HIS A 135 -8.62 5.20 13.15
C HIS A 135 -9.65 5.39 12.02
N ALA A 136 -10.92 5.25 12.34
CA ALA A 136 -12.03 5.51 11.42
C ALA A 136 -12.77 6.78 11.84
N LEU A 137 -13.05 7.66 10.86
CA LEU A 137 -13.70 8.96 11.07
C LEU A 137 -15.18 8.82 11.45
N ASP A 138 -15.87 7.87 10.86
CA ASP A 138 -17.29 7.62 11.14
C ASP A 138 -17.60 6.13 10.89
N THR A 139 -17.89 5.40 11.94
CA THR A 139 -18.23 3.97 11.88
C THR A 139 -19.41 3.67 12.77
N GLY A 140 -20.44 3.06 12.18
CA GLY A 140 -21.62 2.61 12.91
C GLY A 140 -21.40 1.29 13.63
N ASP A 141 -20.57 0.40 13.08
CA ASP A 141 -20.23 -0.92 13.60
C ASP A 141 -18.75 -1.24 13.30
N ALA A 142 -17.96 -1.24 14.36
CA ALA A 142 -16.53 -1.53 14.30
C ALA A 142 -16.23 -2.96 13.80
N GLY A 143 -17.06 -3.93 14.22
CA GLY A 143 -16.89 -5.33 13.82
C GLY A 143 -17.16 -5.55 12.33
N ALA A 144 -18.22 -4.94 11.81
CA ALA A 144 -18.54 -4.99 10.38
C ALA A 144 -17.43 -4.34 9.52
N GLU A 145 -16.86 -3.24 10.01
CA GLU A 145 -15.78 -2.55 9.29
C GLU A 145 -14.49 -3.38 9.26
N VAL A 146 -14.10 -3.99 10.37
CA VAL A 146 -12.97 -4.94 10.42
C VAL A 146 -13.20 -6.11 9.46
N ALA A 147 -14.39 -6.72 9.49
CA ALA A 147 -14.73 -7.82 8.58
C ALA A 147 -14.70 -7.39 7.11
N ARG A 148 -15.13 -6.17 6.79
CA ARG A 148 -15.06 -5.58 5.45
C ARG A 148 -13.62 -5.44 4.97
N ILE A 149 -12.74 -4.87 5.79
CA ILE A 149 -11.32 -4.68 5.47
C ILE A 149 -10.67 -6.05 5.21
N LYS A 150 -10.88 -7.02 6.07
CA LYS A 150 -10.32 -8.37 5.93
C LYS A 150 -10.80 -9.07 4.65
N SER A 151 -12.09 -9.11 4.40
CA SER A 151 -12.66 -9.80 3.24
C SER A 151 -12.35 -9.09 1.91
N ARG A 152 -12.28 -7.76 1.93
CA ARG A 152 -12.14 -6.96 0.71
C ARG A 152 -10.68 -6.78 0.29
N TYR A 153 -9.77 -6.51 1.23
CA TYR A 153 -8.37 -6.18 0.95
C TYR A 153 -7.43 -7.30 1.38
N GLU A 154 -7.45 -7.70 2.64
CA GLU A 154 -6.46 -8.64 3.17
C GLU A 154 -6.49 -9.98 2.44
N ARG A 155 -7.68 -10.56 2.21
CA ARG A 155 -7.83 -11.82 1.48
C ARG A 155 -7.20 -11.79 0.09
N ARG A 156 -7.28 -10.67 -0.62
CA ARG A 156 -6.65 -10.51 -1.94
C ARG A 156 -5.15 -10.37 -1.85
N LEU A 157 -4.67 -9.68 -0.81
CA LEU A 157 -3.23 -9.57 -0.56
C LEU A 157 -2.60 -10.92 -0.23
N LEU A 158 -3.30 -11.80 0.50
CA LEU A 158 -2.86 -13.18 0.73
C LEU A 158 -2.72 -14.01 -0.56
N GLU A 159 -3.47 -13.68 -1.62
CA GLU A 159 -3.32 -14.32 -2.93
C GLU A 159 -2.14 -13.75 -3.73
N ILE A 160 -1.76 -12.49 -3.48
CA ILE A 160 -0.67 -11.78 -4.17
C ILE A 160 0.67 -12.04 -3.50
N PHE A 161 0.72 -11.98 -2.18
CA PHE A 161 1.91 -12.21 -1.35
C PHE A 161 1.89 -13.65 -0.80
N ARG A 162 2.80 -14.50 -1.28
CA ARG A 162 2.95 -15.90 -0.84
C ARG A 162 4.34 -16.16 -0.28
#